data_8aa4341a510c687b70f912bfc84ece6b
#
_entry.id   8aa4341a510c687b70f912bfc84ece6b
#
_cell.length_a   1.000
_cell.length_b   1.000
_cell.length_c   1.000
_cell.angle_alpha   90.00
_cell.angle_beta   90.00
_cell.angle_gamma   90.00
#
_symmetry.space_group_name_H-M   'P 1'
#
loop_
_entity.id
_entity.type
_entity.pdbx_description
1 polymer ?
#
loop_
_entity_poly.entity_id
_entity_poly.type
_entity_poly.pdbx_seq_one_letter_code
_entity_poly.pdbx_strand_id
1 'polypeptide(L)'
;MKKAISMMLATAMAATCLAGCGSAASSSAAASSEAASSEATSAATSEASTGEKTFENNELNIAVFEGGYGSEYWDEIIKRFEAAYPGVTVNIQISPKIGDIIRPQIVAGNVPDFISMNDNDSTGLISSMVKEHALMDLSDVFEEGGIDDDTPLKDQVIDGLLDSAKCSPYGDGKIYIAPFDASPMGLVYNKTLFEENGWETPVTWDDFFELGDKAKEKGIALFTYQGIYPGYLESMLWPALASATGIDNMKAVASYTPGSLSSDEALKVFQNMAKIGSDGYLMDGTVALNHTQSQTDMMMNKALFIPNGNWMEGEMADAPRADGFEFGLTCAPVLDDGETRYVMSSVEQFEIPANAKNPELAKEFLRFLYTEDSVKLFAEKANGIYALKKANEMVKGIVTDGVYNMNDIYQEGTFMVFGWDAMPDTSKVVIADSVFNVASDVMNGDMTAEQWRDGIEAAFEEIAASK
;
A
#
# COMPACT_ATOMS: atom_id res chain seq x y z
N MET A 1 47.74 11.45 22.89
CA MET A 1 47.98 11.85 24.29
C MET A 1 46.67 12.29 24.91
N LYS A 2 46.34 11.66 26.05
CA LYS A 2 45.37 11.99 27.11
C LYS A 2 43.89 11.96 26.71
N LYS A 3 43.09 10.91 27.02
CA LYS A 3 42.53 10.46 28.34
C LYS A 3 41.70 11.58 28.99
N ALA A 4 40.45 11.40 29.22
CA ALA A 4 39.58 10.58 30.05
C ALA A 4 38.71 11.58 30.84
N ILE A 5 37.53 11.35 31.27
CA ILE A 5 36.91 10.60 32.38
C ILE A 5 35.50 11.11 32.52
N SER A 6 34.50 10.28 32.43
CA SER A 6 33.60 9.73 33.44
C SER A 6 32.89 10.70 34.42
N MET A 7 31.57 10.63 34.59
CA MET A 7 30.94 10.08 35.80
C MET A 7 29.43 10.18 35.77
N MET A 8 28.80 9.06 35.94
CA MET A 8 27.55 8.69 36.59
C MET A 8 26.98 9.73 37.56
N LEU A 9 25.62 9.82 37.55
CA LEU A 9 24.88 9.88 38.81
C LEU A 9 23.52 9.17 38.64
N ALA A 10 23.43 8.03 39.32
CA ALA A 10 22.16 7.35 39.60
C ALA A 10 21.62 7.94 40.88
N THR A 11 20.31 8.20 40.93
CA THR A 11 19.63 8.35 42.23
C THR A 11 18.27 7.68 42.15
N ALA A 12 18.15 6.58 42.85
CA ALA A 12 16.90 5.91 43.19
C ALA A 12 16.25 6.66 44.40
N MET A 13 14.93 6.73 44.41
CA MET A 13 14.21 6.83 45.68
C MET A 13 12.89 6.07 45.64
N ALA A 14 12.71 5.31 46.71
CA ALA A 14 11.71 4.31 46.94
C ALA A 14 10.39 4.85 47.50
N ALA A 15 9.39 4.06 47.27
CA ALA A 15 8.14 3.75 47.94
C ALA A 15 7.76 4.47 49.27
N THR A 16 6.47 4.83 49.38
CA THR A 16 5.70 4.61 50.62
C THR A 16 4.22 4.30 50.30
N CYS A 17 3.82 3.13 50.75
CA CYS A 17 2.42 2.72 50.93
C CYS A 17 1.86 3.48 52.12
N LEU A 18 0.55 3.76 52.13
CA LEU A 18 -0.28 3.57 53.34
C LEU A 18 -1.77 3.52 53.01
N ALA A 19 -2.39 2.51 53.57
CA ALA A 19 -3.79 2.15 53.50
C ALA A 19 -4.69 3.05 54.35
N GLY A 20 -5.96 3.11 54.00
CA GLY A 20 -7.02 3.70 54.84
C GLY A 20 -8.39 3.15 54.44
N CYS A 21 -8.87 2.18 55.23
CA CYS A 21 -10.24 1.69 55.22
C CYS A 21 -11.24 2.69 55.80
N GLY A 22 -12.49 2.66 55.35
CA GLY A 22 -13.60 3.35 56.01
C GLY A 22 -14.94 2.96 55.36
N SER A 23 -15.71 2.19 56.14
CA SER A 23 -16.97 1.52 55.77
C SER A 23 -18.25 2.37 55.92
N ALA A 24 -19.28 1.93 55.23
CA ALA A 24 -20.72 1.81 55.57
C ALA A 24 -21.57 3.11 55.58
N ALA A 25 -22.71 3.16 55.03
CA ALA A 25 -23.94 2.43 55.10
C ALA A 25 -25.10 3.22 54.45
N SER A 26 -25.89 2.50 53.72
CA SER A 26 -27.36 2.49 53.57
C SER A 26 -28.20 3.74 53.69
N SER A 27 -29.07 3.99 52.70
CA SER A 27 -30.52 3.89 52.94
C SER A 27 -31.33 4.02 51.62
N SER A 28 -32.32 3.19 51.59
CA SER A 28 -33.38 2.98 50.63
C SER A 28 -34.30 4.17 50.42
N ALA A 29 -34.86 4.32 49.19
CA ALA A 29 -36.31 4.56 49.04
C ALA A 29 -36.72 4.23 47.58
N ALA A 30 -37.76 3.45 47.48
CA ALA A 30 -38.46 3.04 46.28
C ALA A 30 -39.45 4.14 45.84
N ALA A 31 -39.74 4.23 44.54
CA ALA A 31 -41.07 4.09 43.96
C ALA A 31 -41.15 4.39 42.47
N SER A 32 -41.71 3.46 41.80
CA SER A 32 -42.75 3.38 40.77
C SER A 32 -42.47 3.92 39.37
N SER A 33 -42.39 2.97 38.49
CA SER A 33 -43.21 2.64 37.30
C SER A 33 -43.56 3.77 36.33
N GLU A 34 -43.04 3.62 35.09
CA GLU A 34 -43.92 3.55 33.90
C GLU A 34 -43.19 2.88 32.76
N ALA A 35 -43.86 1.90 32.17
CA ALA A 35 -43.40 1.12 31.07
C ALA A 35 -43.57 1.92 29.75
N ALA A 36 -42.46 2.07 28.99
CA ALA A 36 -42.57 2.36 27.58
C ALA A 36 -41.87 1.22 26.83
N SER A 37 -42.66 0.45 26.10
CA SER A 37 -42.19 -0.58 25.15
C SER A 37 -41.44 0.08 24.02
N SER A 38 -40.19 -0.18 23.88
CA SER A 38 -39.46 -0.01 22.65
C SER A 38 -39.22 -1.39 22.04
N GLU A 39 -39.80 -1.58 20.86
CA GLU A 39 -39.54 -2.74 20.02
C GLU A 39 -38.05 -2.84 19.73
N ALA A 40 -37.45 -3.90 20.23
CA ALA A 40 -36.11 -4.30 19.81
C ALA A 40 -36.24 -4.87 18.39
N THR A 41 -35.78 -4.10 17.43
CA THR A 41 -35.48 -4.62 16.09
C THR A 41 -34.30 -5.56 16.24
N SER A 42 -34.55 -6.84 16.20
CA SER A 42 -33.53 -7.85 16.09
C SER A 42 -32.88 -7.70 14.70
N ALA A 43 -31.65 -7.22 14.67
CA ALA A 43 -30.79 -7.40 13.53
C ALA A 43 -30.61 -8.92 13.38
N ALA A 44 -31.14 -9.47 12.30
CA ALA A 44 -30.87 -10.82 11.87
C ALA A 44 -29.39 -10.85 11.42
N THR A 45 -28.52 -11.37 12.26
CA THR A 45 -27.22 -11.89 11.83
C THR A 45 -27.54 -13.03 10.86
N SER A 46 -27.17 -12.87 9.60
CA SER A 46 -27.14 -13.98 8.65
C SER A 46 -26.02 -14.92 9.13
N GLU A 47 -26.40 -16.01 9.78
CA GLU A 47 -25.47 -17.11 9.99
C GLU A 47 -25.14 -17.68 8.60
N ALA A 48 -23.94 -17.37 8.10
CA ALA A 48 -23.37 -18.06 6.97
C ALA A 48 -23.28 -19.54 7.34
N SER A 49 -24.02 -20.38 6.62
CA SER A 49 -24.00 -21.84 6.77
C SER A 49 -22.66 -22.36 6.22
N THR A 50 -21.59 -22.30 7.01
CA THR A 50 -20.39 -23.07 6.74
C THR A 50 -20.75 -24.53 7.05
N GLY A 51 -20.94 -25.36 6.00
CA GLY A 51 -21.03 -26.82 6.17
C GLY A 51 -19.83 -27.30 6.98
N GLU A 52 -19.98 -28.38 7.79
CA GLU A 52 -18.90 -28.98 8.59
C GLU A 52 -17.73 -29.40 7.67
N LYS A 53 -16.86 -28.39 7.29
CA LYS A 53 -15.58 -28.74 6.67
C LYS A 53 -14.65 -29.27 7.75
N THR A 54 -14.12 -30.48 7.52
CA THR A 54 -13.13 -31.11 8.40
C THR A 54 -11.77 -31.09 7.70
N PHE A 55 -10.73 -30.75 8.45
CA PHE A 55 -9.36 -30.71 7.95
C PHE A 55 -8.54 -31.82 8.58
N GLU A 56 -7.57 -32.36 7.85
CA GLU A 56 -6.68 -33.41 8.39
C GLU A 56 -5.83 -32.91 9.56
N ASN A 57 -5.46 -31.63 9.50
CA ASN A 57 -4.77 -30.90 10.55
C ASN A 57 -5.52 -29.59 10.82
N ASN A 58 -5.75 -29.32 12.08
CA ASN A 58 -6.48 -28.12 12.53
C ASN A 58 -5.56 -26.98 13.00
N GLU A 59 -4.25 -27.07 12.79
CA GLU A 59 -3.31 -25.99 13.09
C GLU A 59 -2.95 -25.26 11.79
N LEU A 60 -3.11 -23.95 11.78
CA LEU A 60 -2.69 -23.04 10.71
C LEU A 60 -1.57 -22.11 11.22
N ASN A 61 -0.41 -22.17 10.60
CA ASN A 61 0.70 -21.29 10.96
C ASN A 61 0.82 -20.18 9.93
N ILE A 62 0.61 -18.93 10.34
CA ILE A 62 0.63 -17.78 9.45
C ILE A 62 1.76 -16.81 9.78
N ALA A 63 2.31 -16.19 8.75
CA ALA A 63 3.33 -15.16 8.86
C ALA A 63 2.83 -13.88 8.20
N VAL A 64 2.87 -12.76 8.91
CA VAL A 64 2.22 -11.51 8.50
C VAL A 64 3.18 -10.33 8.60
N PHE A 65 3.22 -9.54 7.53
CA PHE A 65 3.88 -8.25 7.54
C PHE A 65 3.07 -7.25 8.37
N GLU A 66 3.73 -6.57 9.30
CA GLU A 66 3.16 -5.49 10.08
C GLU A 66 3.57 -4.15 9.46
N GLY A 67 2.70 -3.60 8.63
CA GLY A 67 2.87 -2.30 7.97
C GLY A 67 1.98 -1.21 8.58
N GLY A 68 1.59 -0.25 7.74
CA GLY A 68 0.73 0.87 8.12
C GLY A 68 -0.65 0.48 8.63
N TYR A 69 -1.10 -0.71 8.32
CA TYR A 69 -2.39 -1.28 8.77
C TYR A 69 -2.35 -1.87 10.18
N GLY A 70 -1.17 -2.01 10.80
CA GLY A 70 -1.02 -2.54 12.15
C GLY A 70 -1.41 -4.00 12.31
N SER A 71 -1.71 -4.41 13.55
CA SER A 71 -2.01 -5.81 13.91
C SER A 71 -3.46 -6.07 14.35
N GLU A 72 -4.24 -5.03 14.64
CA GLU A 72 -5.58 -5.19 15.25
C GLU A 72 -6.55 -6.00 14.38
N TYR A 73 -6.47 -5.83 13.05
CA TYR A 73 -7.26 -6.62 12.12
C TYR A 73 -6.95 -8.11 12.26
N TRP A 74 -5.68 -8.48 12.30
CA TRP A 74 -5.24 -9.88 12.39
C TRP A 74 -5.68 -10.54 13.69
N ASP A 75 -5.59 -9.82 14.81
CA ASP A 75 -6.05 -10.31 16.10
C ASP A 75 -7.54 -10.67 16.13
N GLU A 76 -8.35 -9.91 15.40
CA GLU A 76 -9.81 -10.08 15.39
C GLU A 76 -10.26 -11.08 14.32
N ILE A 77 -9.68 -11.04 13.12
CA ILE A 77 -10.07 -11.96 12.03
C ILE A 77 -9.73 -13.41 12.38
N ILE A 78 -8.61 -13.67 13.07
CA ILE A 78 -8.24 -14.98 13.58
C ILE A 78 -9.32 -15.52 14.53
N LYS A 79 -9.77 -14.70 15.47
CA LYS A 79 -10.84 -15.12 16.42
C LYS A 79 -12.14 -15.46 15.69
N ARG A 80 -12.50 -14.68 14.65
CA ARG A 80 -13.69 -14.96 13.84
C ARG A 80 -13.53 -16.24 13.04
N PHE A 81 -12.36 -16.49 12.48
CA PHE A 81 -12.07 -17.73 11.76
C PHE A 81 -12.13 -18.95 12.68
N GLU A 82 -11.48 -18.92 13.85
CA GLU A 82 -11.54 -20.00 14.85
C GLU A 82 -12.96 -20.25 15.38
N ALA A 83 -13.77 -19.19 15.48
CA ALA A 83 -15.18 -19.33 15.86
C ALA A 83 -16.03 -19.95 14.74
N ALA A 84 -15.74 -19.62 13.46
CA ALA A 84 -16.42 -20.20 12.29
C ALA A 84 -16.03 -21.66 12.03
N TYR A 85 -14.80 -22.05 12.43
CA TYR A 85 -14.25 -23.41 12.26
C TYR A 85 -13.83 -24.00 13.61
N PRO A 86 -14.79 -24.52 14.41
CA PRO A 86 -14.50 -25.02 15.75
C PRO A 86 -13.44 -26.11 15.77
N GLY A 87 -12.42 -25.95 16.58
CA GLY A 87 -11.30 -26.89 16.71
C GLY A 87 -10.07 -26.49 15.87
N VAL A 88 -10.18 -25.51 15.00
CA VAL A 88 -9.03 -24.88 14.33
C VAL A 88 -8.30 -23.96 15.30
N THR A 89 -6.99 -23.91 15.20
CA THR A 89 -6.12 -22.97 15.91
C THR A 89 -5.19 -22.30 14.93
N VAL A 90 -5.13 -20.95 14.96
CA VAL A 90 -4.26 -20.16 14.11
C VAL A 90 -3.10 -19.59 14.94
N ASN A 91 -1.88 -19.95 14.57
CA ASN A 91 -0.65 -19.45 15.17
C ASN A 91 -0.07 -18.35 14.25
N ILE A 92 0.02 -17.13 14.74
CA ILE A 92 0.51 -15.99 13.98
C ILE A 92 1.92 -15.56 14.42
N GLN A 93 2.78 -15.27 13.42
CA GLN A 93 3.99 -14.48 13.58
C GLN A 93 3.77 -13.18 12.81
N ILE A 94 3.80 -12.03 13.50
CA ILE A 94 3.61 -10.72 12.89
C ILE A 94 4.81 -9.82 13.21
N SER A 95 5.34 -9.14 12.20
CA SER A 95 6.52 -8.26 12.36
C SER A 95 6.71 -7.38 11.11
N PRO A 96 7.22 -6.14 11.28
CA PRO A 96 7.70 -5.34 10.15
C PRO A 96 8.89 -5.97 9.39
N LYS A 97 9.53 -6.99 9.96
CA LYS A 97 10.66 -7.73 9.37
C LYS A 97 10.35 -9.21 9.20
N ILE A 98 9.09 -9.54 8.94
CA ILE A 98 8.66 -10.94 8.90
C ILE A 98 9.44 -11.76 7.86
N GLY A 99 9.76 -11.21 6.70
CA GLY A 99 10.53 -11.91 5.67
C GLY A 99 11.91 -12.35 6.17
N ASP A 100 12.62 -11.52 6.93
CA ASP A 100 13.90 -11.88 7.56
C ASP A 100 13.73 -12.98 8.61
N ILE A 101 12.61 -12.98 9.33
CA ILE A 101 12.32 -13.95 10.39
C ILE A 101 11.99 -15.33 9.81
N ILE A 102 11.14 -15.39 8.79
CA ILE A 102 10.68 -16.68 8.25
C ILE A 102 11.61 -17.30 7.20
N ARG A 103 12.44 -16.49 6.50
CA ARG A 103 13.40 -17.03 5.52
C ARG A 103 14.29 -18.16 6.09
N PRO A 104 14.97 -18.02 7.23
CA PRO A 104 15.75 -19.13 7.80
C PRO A 104 14.86 -20.30 8.27
N GLN A 105 13.61 -20.04 8.66
CA GLN A 105 12.67 -21.11 9.03
C GLN A 105 12.28 -21.93 7.78
N ILE A 106 11.97 -21.27 6.65
CA ILE A 106 11.68 -21.92 5.36
C ILE A 106 12.86 -22.82 4.93
N VAL A 107 14.08 -22.27 4.98
CA VAL A 107 15.30 -23.03 4.64
C VAL A 107 15.49 -24.24 5.56
N ALA A 108 15.08 -24.16 6.82
CA ALA A 108 15.14 -25.27 7.78
C ALA A 108 13.96 -26.26 7.65
N GLY A 109 13.03 -26.06 6.69
CA GLY A 109 11.84 -26.88 6.46
C GLY A 109 10.66 -26.57 7.39
N ASN A 110 10.71 -25.46 8.14
CA ASN A 110 9.61 -24.95 8.96
C ASN A 110 8.88 -23.86 8.19
N VAL A 111 8.14 -24.25 7.16
CA VAL A 111 7.42 -23.37 6.26
C VAL A 111 6.10 -22.96 6.91
N PRO A 112 5.73 -21.67 6.94
CA PRO A 112 4.38 -21.26 7.31
C PRO A 112 3.36 -21.81 6.30
N ASP A 113 2.11 -21.96 6.73
CA ASP A 113 1.03 -22.41 5.85
C ASP A 113 0.45 -21.26 5.01
N PHE A 114 0.57 -20.03 5.52
CA PHE A 114 0.05 -18.83 4.88
C PHE A 114 0.99 -17.66 5.18
N ILE A 115 1.20 -16.81 4.18
CA ILE A 115 2.02 -15.60 4.27
C ILE A 115 1.16 -14.42 3.83
N SER A 116 1.25 -13.29 4.55
CA SER A 116 0.78 -11.98 4.11
C SER A 116 1.98 -11.04 4.04
N MET A 117 2.22 -10.49 2.86
CA MET A 117 3.39 -9.64 2.60
C MET A 117 3.00 -8.38 1.82
N ASN A 118 3.77 -7.32 1.98
CA ASN A 118 3.64 -6.15 1.11
C ASN A 118 4.35 -6.39 -0.24
N ASP A 119 3.90 -5.72 -1.27
CA ASP A 119 4.42 -5.85 -2.63
C ASP A 119 5.85 -5.33 -2.81
N ASN A 120 6.29 -4.44 -1.92
CA ASN A 120 7.64 -3.88 -1.83
C ASN A 120 8.51 -4.58 -0.79
N ASP A 121 8.35 -5.92 -0.63
CA ASP A 121 9.13 -6.71 0.31
C ASP A 121 10.64 -6.49 0.13
N SER A 122 11.21 -5.64 0.98
CA SER A 122 12.63 -5.29 0.96
C SER A 122 13.55 -6.47 1.27
N THR A 123 13.01 -7.57 1.82
CA THR A 123 13.76 -8.80 2.07
C THR A 123 13.94 -9.64 0.81
N GLY A 124 13.12 -9.40 -0.23
CA GLY A 124 13.09 -10.18 -1.46
C GLY A 124 12.69 -11.65 -1.25
N LEU A 125 11.94 -11.94 -0.17
CA LEU A 125 11.50 -13.30 0.13
C LEU A 125 10.57 -13.82 -0.95
N ILE A 126 9.49 -13.06 -1.26
CA ILE A 126 8.48 -13.48 -2.24
C ILE A 126 9.09 -13.57 -3.64
N SER A 127 9.93 -12.60 -4.05
CA SER A 127 10.66 -12.69 -5.32
C SER A 127 11.53 -13.94 -5.42
N SER A 128 12.17 -14.37 -4.31
CA SER A 128 12.93 -15.63 -4.27
C SER A 128 12.01 -16.84 -4.40
N MET A 129 10.85 -16.84 -3.70
CA MET A 129 9.87 -17.94 -3.78
C MET A 129 9.26 -18.06 -5.17
N VAL A 130 8.96 -16.94 -5.83
CA VAL A 130 8.53 -16.92 -7.24
C VAL A 130 9.59 -17.58 -8.13
N LYS A 131 10.85 -17.15 -8.03
CA LYS A 131 11.95 -17.67 -8.81
C LYS A 131 12.16 -19.19 -8.62
N GLU A 132 11.98 -19.68 -7.40
CA GLU A 132 12.13 -21.08 -7.04
C GLU A 132 10.87 -21.92 -7.32
N HIS A 133 9.80 -21.35 -7.88
CA HIS A 133 8.49 -21.97 -8.05
C HIS A 133 7.96 -22.57 -6.73
N ALA A 134 8.17 -21.85 -5.64
CA ALA A 134 7.83 -22.28 -4.28
C ALA A 134 6.44 -21.79 -3.82
N LEU A 135 5.64 -21.20 -4.69
CA LEU A 135 4.27 -20.78 -4.42
C LEU A 135 3.25 -21.80 -4.94
N MET A 136 2.15 -21.93 -4.22
CA MET A 136 1.04 -22.80 -4.59
C MET A 136 0.16 -22.15 -5.66
N ASP A 137 -0.37 -22.97 -6.58
CA ASP A 137 -1.43 -22.57 -7.50
C ASP A 137 -2.74 -22.37 -6.72
N LEU A 138 -3.27 -21.14 -6.76
CA LEU A 138 -4.50 -20.72 -6.07
C LEU A 138 -5.68 -20.58 -7.04
N SER A 139 -5.53 -20.96 -8.31
CA SER A 139 -6.55 -20.76 -9.33
C SER A 139 -7.88 -21.41 -8.96
N ASP A 140 -7.85 -22.56 -8.28
CA ASP A 140 -9.05 -23.25 -7.79
C ASP A 140 -9.81 -22.39 -6.77
N VAL A 141 -9.13 -21.70 -5.87
CA VAL A 141 -9.76 -20.78 -4.89
C VAL A 141 -10.51 -19.65 -5.59
N PHE A 142 -9.91 -19.10 -6.66
CA PHE A 142 -10.50 -17.99 -7.40
C PHE A 142 -11.59 -18.40 -8.40
N GLU A 143 -11.56 -19.65 -8.87
CA GLU A 143 -12.62 -20.22 -9.72
C GLU A 143 -13.87 -20.63 -8.92
N GLU A 144 -13.72 -20.91 -7.64
CA GLU A 144 -14.84 -21.22 -6.74
C GLU A 144 -15.58 -19.95 -6.32
N GLY A 145 -16.85 -20.09 -5.93
CA GLY A 145 -17.66 -19.04 -5.32
C GLY A 145 -17.08 -18.58 -3.96
N GLY A 146 -17.39 -17.35 -3.57
CA GLY A 146 -17.12 -16.84 -2.24
C GLY A 146 -17.87 -17.63 -1.15
N ILE A 147 -17.51 -17.40 0.12
CA ILE A 147 -18.24 -18.00 1.25
C ILE A 147 -19.63 -17.36 1.39
N ASP A 148 -19.75 -16.06 1.07
CA ASP A 148 -20.99 -15.29 1.23
C ASP A 148 -22.00 -15.54 0.09
N ASP A 149 -21.49 -15.82 -1.12
CA ASP A 149 -22.32 -16.07 -2.31
C ASP A 149 -21.60 -17.01 -3.29
N ASP A 150 -22.31 -17.44 -4.34
CA ASP A 150 -21.77 -18.36 -5.36
C ASP A 150 -20.97 -17.62 -6.46
N THR A 151 -20.71 -16.29 -6.34
CA THR A 151 -19.96 -15.54 -7.32
C THR A 151 -18.48 -15.94 -7.23
N PRO A 152 -17.84 -16.41 -8.34
CA PRO A 152 -16.42 -16.73 -8.33
C PRO A 152 -15.58 -15.57 -7.79
N LEU A 153 -14.61 -15.83 -6.93
CA LEU A 153 -13.77 -14.78 -6.35
C LEU A 153 -13.04 -13.98 -7.44
N LYS A 154 -12.64 -14.61 -8.54
CA LYS A 154 -12.01 -13.91 -9.68
C LYS A 154 -12.88 -12.80 -10.26
N ASP A 155 -14.21 -12.96 -10.24
CA ASP A 155 -15.15 -11.98 -10.79
C ASP A 155 -15.39 -10.82 -9.81
N GLN A 156 -15.00 -10.99 -8.54
CA GLN A 156 -15.10 -9.98 -7.49
C GLN A 156 -13.86 -9.09 -7.39
N VAL A 157 -12.68 -9.60 -7.77
CA VAL A 157 -11.41 -8.85 -7.75
C VAL A 157 -11.40 -7.77 -8.84
N ILE A 158 -10.68 -6.67 -8.59
CA ILE A 158 -10.49 -5.57 -9.54
C ILE A 158 -10.00 -6.10 -10.89
N ASP A 159 -10.61 -5.63 -11.98
CA ASP A 159 -10.32 -6.10 -13.34
C ASP A 159 -8.82 -5.92 -13.70
N GLY A 160 -8.25 -6.94 -14.30
CA GLY A 160 -6.86 -6.97 -14.76
C GLY A 160 -5.81 -7.25 -13.65
N LEU A 161 -6.19 -7.26 -12.38
CA LEU A 161 -5.24 -7.48 -11.29
C LEU A 161 -4.76 -8.95 -11.25
N LEU A 162 -5.66 -9.90 -11.37
CA LEU A 162 -5.30 -11.33 -11.36
C LEU A 162 -4.46 -11.77 -12.55
N ASP A 163 -4.62 -11.10 -13.70
CA ASP A 163 -3.83 -11.35 -14.92
C ASP A 163 -2.47 -10.63 -14.90
N SER A 164 -2.22 -9.78 -13.92
CA SER A 164 -0.97 -9.05 -13.79
C SER A 164 0.19 -9.96 -13.36
N ALA A 165 1.43 -9.57 -13.64
CA ALA A 165 2.62 -10.25 -13.13
C ALA A 165 2.67 -10.31 -11.59
N LYS A 166 1.94 -9.42 -10.89
CA LYS A 166 1.79 -9.45 -9.43
C LYS A 166 1.10 -10.73 -8.96
N CYS A 167 0.00 -11.13 -9.59
CA CYS A 167 -0.79 -12.30 -9.19
C CYS A 167 -0.44 -13.56 -9.99
N SER A 168 -0.02 -13.39 -11.26
CA SER A 168 0.32 -14.46 -12.21
C SER A 168 1.78 -14.34 -12.67
N PRO A 169 2.77 -14.55 -11.78
CA PRO A 169 4.18 -14.22 -12.05
C PRO A 169 4.86 -15.13 -13.09
N TYR A 170 4.26 -16.28 -13.43
CA TYR A 170 4.86 -17.24 -14.37
C TYR A 170 4.32 -17.12 -15.79
N GLY A 171 3.32 -16.25 -16.02
CA GLY A 171 2.73 -16.05 -17.37
C GLY A 171 2.02 -17.28 -17.93
N ASP A 172 1.65 -18.23 -17.07
CA ASP A 172 0.95 -19.47 -17.42
C ASP A 172 -0.58 -19.37 -17.25
N GLY A 173 -1.08 -18.18 -16.91
CA GLY A 173 -2.51 -17.88 -16.70
C GLY A 173 -3.06 -18.42 -15.37
N LYS A 174 -2.20 -18.82 -14.44
CA LYS A 174 -2.57 -19.28 -13.12
C LYS A 174 -2.27 -18.23 -12.06
N ILE A 175 -3.02 -18.29 -10.97
CA ILE A 175 -2.92 -17.37 -9.85
C ILE A 175 -2.06 -18.02 -8.76
N TYR A 176 -0.99 -17.35 -8.34
CA TYR A 176 -0.08 -17.82 -7.29
C TYR A 176 0.01 -16.87 -6.11
N ILE A 177 -0.39 -15.62 -6.33
CA ILE A 177 -0.39 -14.57 -5.32
C ILE A 177 -1.79 -13.96 -5.32
N ALA A 178 -2.44 -13.99 -4.16
CA ALA A 178 -3.77 -13.44 -3.98
C ALA A 178 -3.68 -11.96 -3.54
N PRO A 179 -4.39 -11.02 -4.19
CA PRO A 179 -4.33 -9.61 -3.81
C PRO A 179 -5.11 -9.37 -2.51
N PHE A 180 -4.53 -8.64 -1.58
CA PHE A 180 -5.18 -8.27 -0.32
C PHE A 180 -5.90 -6.94 -0.46
N ASP A 181 -5.16 -5.85 -0.58
CA ASP A 181 -5.69 -4.51 -0.79
C ASP A 181 -5.25 -3.94 -2.14
N ALA A 182 -5.82 -2.81 -2.52
CA ALA A 182 -5.36 -2.02 -3.65
C ALA A 182 -5.39 -0.55 -3.24
N SER A 183 -4.26 -0.10 -2.73
CA SER A 183 -4.09 1.27 -2.24
C SER A 183 -3.68 2.19 -3.38
N PRO A 184 -4.53 3.17 -3.78
CA PRO A 184 -4.22 4.08 -4.86
C PRO A 184 -3.04 4.98 -4.49
N MET A 185 -2.17 5.21 -5.48
CA MET A 185 -1.02 6.10 -5.43
C MET A 185 -1.19 7.21 -6.46
N GLY A 186 -0.74 8.41 -6.10
CA GLY A 186 -0.84 9.59 -6.96
C GLY A 186 -0.21 10.80 -6.30
N LEU A 187 -0.74 11.97 -6.61
CA LEU A 187 -0.33 13.23 -6.02
C LEU A 187 -1.30 13.60 -4.89
N VAL A 188 -0.84 13.46 -3.65
CA VAL A 188 -1.60 13.90 -2.46
C VAL A 188 -1.55 15.42 -2.37
N TYR A 189 -2.69 16.04 -2.06
CA TYR A 189 -2.84 17.49 -1.92
C TYR A 189 -3.83 17.86 -0.81
N ASN A 190 -3.87 19.14 -0.42
CA ASN A 190 -4.85 19.65 0.53
C ASN A 190 -6.09 20.19 -0.20
N LYS A 191 -7.22 19.46 -0.14
CA LYS A 191 -8.49 19.86 -0.78
C LYS A 191 -8.95 21.22 -0.33
N THR A 192 -8.92 21.52 0.97
CA THR A 192 -9.36 22.79 1.54
C THR A 192 -8.52 23.95 0.96
N LEU A 193 -7.20 23.80 0.86
CA LEU A 193 -6.36 24.83 0.25
C LEU A 193 -6.74 25.11 -1.21
N PHE A 194 -7.08 24.07 -1.97
CA PHE A 194 -7.51 24.20 -3.36
C PHE A 194 -8.87 24.92 -3.46
N GLU A 195 -9.83 24.53 -2.65
CA GLU A 195 -11.15 25.15 -2.60
C GLU A 195 -11.08 26.63 -2.22
N GLU A 196 -10.30 26.97 -1.18
CA GLU A 196 -10.10 28.36 -0.72
C GLU A 196 -9.49 29.27 -1.79
N ASN A 197 -8.67 28.71 -2.69
CA ASN A 197 -8.00 29.46 -3.75
C ASN A 197 -8.71 29.35 -5.11
N GLY A 198 -9.76 28.55 -5.22
CA GLY A 198 -10.43 28.26 -6.48
C GLY A 198 -9.50 27.55 -7.48
N TRP A 199 -8.61 26.69 -6.99
CA TRP A 199 -7.72 25.89 -7.79
C TRP A 199 -8.36 24.54 -8.11
N GLU A 200 -8.09 24.04 -9.31
CA GLU A 200 -8.47 22.71 -9.75
C GLU A 200 -7.21 21.82 -9.81
N THR A 201 -7.40 20.49 -9.68
CA THR A 201 -6.30 19.54 -9.86
C THR A 201 -5.87 19.53 -11.33
N PRO A 202 -4.55 19.48 -11.60
CA PRO A 202 -4.04 19.56 -12.97
C PRO A 202 -4.36 18.26 -13.73
N VAL A 203 -4.71 18.40 -15.01
CA VAL A 203 -4.87 17.26 -15.93
C VAL A 203 -3.60 17.08 -16.73
N THR A 204 -3.07 18.15 -17.30
CA THR A 204 -1.87 18.13 -18.13
C THR A 204 -0.64 18.67 -17.39
N TRP A 205 0.56 18.40 -17.92
CA TRP A 205 1.78 19.02 -17.41
C TRP A 205 1.78 20.54 -17.52
N ASP A 206 1.12 21.10 -18.51
CA ASP A 206 0.99 22.55 -18.64
C ASP A 206 0.11 23.11 -17.52
N ASP A 207 -1.02 22.49 -17.20
CA ASP A 207 -1.86 22.84 -16.04
C ASP A 207 -1.07 22.74 -14.73
N PHE A 208 -0.25 21.68 -14.58
CA PHE A 208 0.56 21.45 -13.38
C PHE A 208 1.54 22.60 -13.15
N PHE A 209 2.26 23.03 -14.18
CA PHE A 209 3.20 24.13 -14.06
C PHE A 209 2.51 25.50 -13.93
N GLU A 210 1.36 25.72 -14.63
CA GLU A 210 0.57 26.95 -14.46
C GLU A 210 0.06 27.08 -13.01
N LEU A 211 -0.38 25.98 -12.41
CA LEU A 211 -0.75 25.95 -11.00
C LEU A 211 0.47 26.24 -10.10
N GLY A 212 1.65 25.72 -10.46
CA GLY A 212 2.89 26.01 -9.77
C GLY A 212 3.26 27.49 -9.75
N ASP A 213 3.05 28.17 -10.87
CA ASP A 213 3.27 29.64 -10.94
C ASP A 213 2.31 30.40 -10.02
N LYS A 214 1.02 30.00 -9.99
CA LYS A 214 0.02 30.57 -9.06
C LYS A 214 0.39 30.32 -7.59
N ALA A 215 0.92 29.14 -7.28
CA ALA A 215 1.36 28.79 -5.92
C ALA A 215 2.59 29.60 -5.48
N LYS A 216 3.57 29.80 -6.38
CA LYS A 216 4.76 30.61 -6.11
C LYS A 216 4.40 32.05 -5.72
N GLU A 217 3.35 32.67 -6.30
CA GLU A 217 2.86 33.98 -5.91
C GLU A 217 2.41 34.04 -4.44
N LYS A 218 2.05 32.89 -3.86
CA LYS A 218 1.65 32.76 -2.45
C LYS A 218 2.79 32.24 -1.56
N GLY A 219 3.97 31.99 -2.12
CA GLY A 219 5.13 31.46 -1.39
C GLY A 219 5.01 29.97 -1.09
N ILE A 220 4.19 29.23 -1.86
CA ILE A 220 4.01 27.77 -1.75
C ILE A 220 4.74 27.11 -2.94
N ALA A 221 5.53 26.09 -2.67
CA ALA A 221 6.14 25.29 -3.73
C ALA A 221 5.10 24.41 -4.44
N LEU A 222 5.33 24.08 -5.70
CA LEU A 222 4.44 23.17 -6.41
C LEU A 222 4.55 21.73 -5.89
N PHE A 223 5.78 21.28 -5.61
CA PHE A 223 6.06 19.86 -5.40
C PHE A 223 7.09 19.65 -4.29
N THR A 224 6.89 18.59 -3.54
CA THR A 224 7.89 17.97 -2.68
C THR A 224 7.84 16.46 -2.85
N TYR A 225 8.87 15.74 -2.42
CA TYR A 225 8.87 14.27 -2.39
C TYR A 225 9.77 13.76 -1.26
N GLN A 226 9.74 12.47 -1.01
CA GLN A 226 10.50 11.79 0.01
C GLN A 226 11.97 11.63 -0.43
N GLY A 227 12.75 12.72 -0.32
CA GLY A 227 14.06 12.89 -0.96
C GLY A 227 15.04 11.74 -0.76
N ILE A 228 15.16 11.21 0.47
CA ILE A 228 16.03 10.05 0.76
C ILE A 228 15.37 8.69 0.46
N TYR A 229 14.08 8.70 0.02
CA TYR A 229 13.32 7.53 -0.45
C TYR A 229 12.68 7.84 -1.81
N PRO A 230 13.50 8.11 -2.85
CA PRO A 230 13.00 8.63 -4.12
C PRO A 230 12.10 7.67 -4.90
N GLY A 231 12.00 6.42 -4.47
CA GLY A 231 11.07 5.42 -5.04
C GLY A 231 9.62 5.87 -5.05
N TYR A 232 9.19 6.74 -4.13
CA TYR A 232 7.83 7.29 -4.15
C TYR A 232 7.47 8.06 -5.43
N LEU A 233 8.46 8.52 -6.20
CA LEU A 233 8.25 9.14 -7.51
C LEU A 233 7.63 8.16 -8.52
N GLU A 234 7.62 6.87 -8.25
CA GLU A 234 6.97 5.85 -9.07
C GLU A 234 5.48 6.14 -9.30
N SER A 235 4.78 6.66 -8.28
CA SER A 235 3.37 7.03 -8.37
C SER A 235 3.06 8.16 -9.37
N MET A 236 4.08 8.84 -9.85
CA MET A 236 3.99 9.86 -10.88
C MET A 236 4.63 9.43 -12.20
N LEU A 237 5.83 8.83 -12.16
CA LEU A 237 6.60 8.48 -13.34
C LEU A 237 5.93 7.38 -14.16
N TRP A 238 5.53 6.26 -13.53
CA TRP A 238 4.96 5.12 -14.26
C TRP A 238 3.58 5.43 -14.86
N PRO A 239 2.63 6.06 -14.14
CA PRO A 239 1.37 6.50 -14.74
C PRO A 239 1.55 7.48 -15.89
N ALA A 240 2.44 8.46 -15.76
CA ALA A 240 2.71 9.41 -16.84
C ALA A 240 3.31 8.73 -18.08
N LEU A 241 4.23 7.79 -17.89
CA LEU A 241 4.77 6.98 -19.01
C LEU A 241 3.70 6.08 -19.62
N ALA A 242 2.84 5.44 -18.82
CA ALA A 242 1.73 4.63 -19.30
C ALA A 242 0.76 5.44 -20.16
N SER A 243 0.46 6.68 -19.76
CA SER A 243 -0.37 7.61 -20.54
C SER A 243 0.30 7.99 -21.87
N ALA A 244 1.59 8.37 -21.81
CA ALA A 244 2.32 8.87 -22.95
C ALA A 244 2.68 7.78 -23.98
N THR A 245 2.97 6.56 -23.55
CA THR A 245 3.50 5.48 -24.41
C THR A 245 2.55 4.29 -24.58
N GLY A 246 1.45 4.28 -23.82
CA GLY A 246 0.48 3.19 -23.78
C GLY A 246 0.80 2.13 -22.73
N ILE A 247 -0.25 1.57 -22.12
CA ILE A 247 -0.13 0.57 -21.04
C ILE A 247 0.60 -0.72 -21.51
N ASP A 248 0.47 -1.10 -22.77
CA ASP A 248 1.17 -2.27 -23.28
C ASP A 248 2.68 -2.07 -23.37
N ASN A 249 3.15 -0.81 -23.58
CA ASN A 249 4.58 -0.51 -23.52
C ASN A 249 5.14 -0.66 -22.11
N MET A 250 4.33 -0.45 -21.09
CA MET A 250 4.77 -0.63 -19.70
C MET A 250 5.14 -2.08 -19.38
N LYS A 251 4.58 -3.06 -20.08
CA LYS A 251 5.02 -4.47 -20.01
C LYS A 251 6.45 -4.64 -20.55
N ALA A 252 6.80 -3.95 -21.64
CA ALA A 252 8.14 -3.96 -22.17
C ALA A 252 9.14 -3.26 -21.21
N VAL A 253 8.73 -2.16 -20.58
CA VAL A 253 9.51 -1.48 -19.52
C VAL A 253 9.74 -2.43 -18.35
N ALA A 254 8.68 -3.06 -17.83
CA ALA A 254 8.74 -4.00 -16.72
C ALA A 254 9.66 -5.20 -17.00
N SER A 255 9.74 -5.64 -18.28
CA SER A 255 10.59 -6.74 -18.74
C SER A 255 12.01 -6.30 -19.14
N TYR A 256 12.41 -5.07 -18.82
CA TYR A 256 13.72 -4.51 -19.13
C TYR A 256 14.04 -4.56 -20.65
N THR A 257 13.05 -4.29 -21.50
CA THR A 257 13.22 -4.36 -22.95
C THR A 257 13.95 -3.12 -23.45
N PRO A 258 15.17 -3.25 -24.06
CA PRO A 258 15.87 -2.11 -24.62
C PRO A 258 15.04 -1.38 -25.69
N GLY A 259 15.04 -0.06 -25.65
CA GLY A 259 14.27 0.78 -26.56
C GLY A 259 12.85 1.11 -26.12
N SER A 260 12.36 0.51 -25.02
CA SER A 260 10.99 0.74 -24.54
C SER A 260 10.74 2.17 -24.04
N LEU A 261 11.79 2.91 -23.68
CA LEU A 261 11.73 4.32 -23.27
C LEU A 261 12.29 5.29 -24.31
N SER A 262 12.60 4.81 -25.53
CA SER A 262 13.31 5.60 -26.56
C SER A 262 12.40 6.54 -27.37
N SER A 263 11.08 6.54 -27.15
CA SER A 263 10.16 7.42 -27.87
C SER A 263 10.28 8.88 -27.43
N ASP A 264 9.87 9.81 -28.31
CA ASP A 264 9.85 11.24 -28.00
C ASP A 264 8.85 11.55 -26.86
N GLU A 265 7.74 10.81 -26.79
CA GLU A 265 6.72 10.94 -25.74
C GLU A 265 7.30 10.53 -24.39
N ALA A 266 8.02 9.39 -24.31
CA ALA A 266 8.71 8.99 -23.08
C ALA A 266 9.71 10.08 -22.65
N LEU A 267 10.52 10.60 -23.57
CA LEU A 267 11.48 11.66 -23.27
C LEU A 267 10.79 12.93 -22.71
N LYS A 268 9.65 13.33 -23.26
CA LYS A 268 8.88 14.47 -22.73
C LYS A 268 8.45 14.27 -21.27
N VAL A 269 8.07 13.04 -20.89
CA VAL A 269 7.75 12.74 -19.48
C VAL A 269 8.98 12.98 -18.60
N PHE A 270 10.15 12.46 -18.95
CA PHE A 270 11.40 12.71 -18.21
C PHE A 270 11.76 14.19 -18.16
N GLN A 271 11.56 14.93 -19.26
CA GLN A 271 11.80 16.37 -19.32
C GLN A 271 10.87 17.15 -18.37
N ASN A 272 9.59 16.78 -18.30
CA ASN A 272 8.64 17.41 -17.38
C ASN A 272 8.97 17.08 -15.91
N MET A 273 9.37 15.85 -15.63
CA MET A 273 9.85 15.47 -14.29
C MET A 273 11.09 16.31 -13.89
N ALA A 274 12.08 16.42 -14.77
CA ALA A 274 13.28 17.21 -14.52
C ALA A 274 12.98 18.71 -14.36
N LYS A 275 12.00 19.24 -15.10
CA LYS A 275 11.55 20.63 -15.03
C LYS A 275 11.04 21.02 -13.64
N ILE A 276 10.51 20.08 -12.85
CA ILE A 276 10.11 20.34 -11.46
C ILE A 276 11.27 20.92 -10.67
N GLY A 277 12.47 20.37 -10.83
CA GLY A 277 13.67 20.88 -10.16
C GLY A 277 14.27 22.11 -10.87
N SER A 278 14.55 21.99 -12.18
CA SER A 278 15.29 23.01 -12.95
C SER A 278 14.60 24.37 -12.99
N ASP A 279 13.27 24.42 -12.99
CA ASP A 279 12.50 25.66 -13.08
C ASP A 279 12.01 26.15 -11.70
N GLY A 280 12.52 25.52 -10.61
CA GLY A 280 12.29 25.95 -9.24
C GLY A 280 10.85 25.73 -8.76
N TYR A 281 10.22 24.62 -9.17
CA TYR A 281 8.92 24.18 -8.66
C TYR A 281 9.05 23.25 -7.46
N LEU A 282 10.25 22.66 -7.27
CA LEU A 282 10.55 21.83 -6.12
C LEU A 282 10.71 22.67 -4.86
N MET A 283 10.15 22.21 -3.75
CA MET A 283 10.36 22.83 -2.43
C MET A 283 11.83 22.75 -2.03
N ASP A 284 12.38 23.85 -1.51
CA ASP A 284 13.76 23.93 -1.06
C ASP A 284 14.11 22.83 -0.03
N GLY A 285 15.23 22.15 -0.24
CA GLY A 285 15.73 21.13 0.67
C GLY A 285 15.07 19.75 0.54
N THR A 286 14.09 19.58 -0.34
CA THR A 286 13.34 18.31 -0.52
C THR A 286 14.24 17.09 -0.65
N VAL A 287 15.34 17.16 -1.41
CA VAL A 287 16.24 16.01 -1.67
C VAL A 287 16.87 15.40 -0.42
N ALA A 288 16.86 16.13 0.70
CA ALA A 288 17.41 15.66 1.98
C ALA A 288 16.33 15.23 2.99
N LEU A 289 15.03 15.37 2.66
CA LEU A 289 13.94 15.05 3.56
C LEU A 289 13.65 13.54 3.59
N ASN A 290 13.33 13.02 4.78
CA ASN A 290 12.72 11.71 4.89
C ASN A 290 11.21 11.78 4.63
N HIS A 291 10.52 10.63 4.60
CA HIS A 291 9.09 10.55 4.32
C HIS A 291 8.25 11.40 5.29
N THR A 292 8.43 11.24 6.60
CA THR A 292 7.65 11.99 7.61
C THR A 292 7.86 13.51 7.52
N GLN A 293 9.09 13.95 7.21
CA GLN A 293 9.39 15.37 7.07
C GLN A 293 8.74 15.98 5.82
N SER A 294 8.86 15.33 4.66
CA SER A 294 8.26 15.82 3.42
C SER A 294 6.73 15.79 3.46
N GLN A 295 6.15 14.75 4.05
CA GLN A 295 4.71 14.65 4.29
C GLN A 295 4.21 15.78 5.22
N THR A 296 4.91 16.01 6.35
CA THR A 296 4.57 17.10 7.26
C THR A 296 4.65 18.46 6.58
N ASP A 297 5.69 18.71 5.78
CA ASP A 297 5.87 19.98 5.07
C ASP A 297 4.74 20.21 4.05
N MET A 298 4.30 19.17 3.33
CA MET A 298 3.13 19.28 2.45
C MET A 298 1.85 19.52 3.26
N MET A 299 1.61 18.78 4.34
CA MET A 299 0.43 18.97 5.20
C MET A 299 0.37 20.36 5.85
N MET A 300 1.51 21.01 6.02
CA MET A 300 1.63 22.41 6.47
C MET A 300 1.54 23.42 5.34
N ASN A 301 1.10 23.03 4.13
CA ASN A 301 0.96 23.87 2.94
C ASN A 301 2.26 24.52 2.46
N LYS A 302 3.44 23.91 2.71
CA LYS A 302 4.70 24.41 2.12
C LYS A 302 4.90 23.97 0.68
N ALA A 303 4.25 22.87 0.28
CA ALA A 303 4.14 22.42 -1.10
C ALA A 303 2.70 22.01 -1.40
N LEU A 304 2.28 22.10 -2.68
CA LEU A 304 0.93 21.71 -3.10
C LEU A 304 0.79 20.19 -3.17
N PHE A 305 1.78 19.51 -3.73
CA PHE A 305 1.73 18.08 -4.02
C PHE A 305 2.90 17.30 -3.43
N ILE A 306 2.59 16.05 -3.05
CA ILE A 306 3.58 15.03 -2.71
C ILE A 306 3.15 13.69 -3.35
N PRO A 307 4.05 12.92 -4.00
CA PRO A 307 3.74 11.58 -4.46
C PRO A 307 3.59 10.64 -3.27
N ASN A 308 2.42 10.01 -3.13
CA ASN A 308 2.11 9.10 -2.01
C ASN A 308 0.85 8.28 -2.32
N GLY A 309 0.39 7.51 -1.35
CA GLY A 309 -0.87 6.76 -1.41
C GLY A 309 -1.83 7.12 -0.28
N ASN A 310 -3.00 6.48 -0.30
CA ASN A 310 -4.07 6.72 0.69
C ASN A 310 -3.67 6.34 2.14
N TRP A 311 -2.66 5.50 2.33
CA TRP A 311 -2.10 5.17 3.66
C TRP A 311 -1.49 6.36 4.39
N MET A 312 -1.14 7.45 3.67
CA MET A 312 -0.54 8.65 4.25
C MET A 312 -1.43 9.26 5.35
N GLU A 313 -2.76 9.16 5.23
CA GLU A 313 -3.67 9.67 6.27
C GLU A 313 -3.45 8.95 7.60
N GLY A 314 -3.39 7.62 7.58
CA GLY A 314 -3.16 6.81 8.78
C GLY A 314 -1.74 6.99 9.33
N GLU A 315 -0.73 6.93 8.44
CA GLU A 315 0.68 7.12 8.82
C GLU A 315 0.94 8.47 9.50
N MET A 316 0.23 9.51 9.08
CA MET A 316 0.39 10.87 9.55
C MET A 316 -0.72 11.34 10.50
N ALA A 317 -1.50 10.42 11.10
CA ALA A 317 -2.66 10.76 11.93
C ALA A 317 -2.34 11.77 13.04
N ASP A 318 -1.21 11.60 13.73
CA ASP A 318 -0.76 12.43 14.85
C ASP A 318 0.17 13.60 14.43
N ALA A 319 0.46 13.73 13.11
CA ALA A 319 1.38 14.75 12.62
C ALA A 319 0.69 16.14 12.53
N PRO A 320 1.45 17.23 12.72
CA PRO A 320 0.93 18.58 12.55
C PRO A 320 0.52 18.83 11.10
N ARG A 321 -0.60 19.54 10.93
CA ARG A 321 -1.16 19.92 9.63
C ARG A 321 -1.76 21.32 9.68
N ALA A 322 -1.97 21.93 8.52
CA ALA A 322 -2.63 23.22 8.41
C ALA A 322 -4.08 23.16 8.92
N ASP A 323 -4.61 24.27 9.38
CA ASP A 323 -5.99 24.37 9.83
C ASP A 323 -6.96 23.98 8.70
N GLY A 324 -7.92 23.10 9.01
CA GLY A 324 -8.90 22.62 8.04
C GLY A 324 -8.33 21.71 6.94
N PHE A 325 -7.11 21.18 7.09
CA PHE A 325 -6.50 20.28 6.10
C PHE A 325 -7.38 19.06 5.83
N GLU A 326 -7.71 18.84 4.57
CA GLU A 326 -8.40 17.64 4.08
C GLU A 326 -7.56 16.96 3.00
N PHE A 327 -7.39 15.63 3.12
CA PHE A 327 -6.66 14.83 2.14
C PHE A 327 -7.43 14.74 0.82
N GLY A 328 -6.73 14.97 -0.29
CA GLY A 328 -7.13 14.65 -1.64
C GLY A 328 -6.02 13.90 -2.36
N LEU A 329 -6.37 13.15 -3.38
CA LEU A 329 -5.44 12.42 -4.23
C LEU A 329 -5.86 12.63 -5.70
N THR A 330 -4.90 12.94 -6.58
CA THR A 330 -5.15 13.10 -8.01
C THR A 330 -4.10 12.37 -8.83
N CYS A 331 -4.44 12.04 -10.07
CA CYS A 331 -3.56 11.35 -11.01
C CYS A 331 -2.33 12.20 -11.38
N ALA A 332 -1.26 11.52 -11.79
CA ALA A 332 -0.15 12.17 -12.48
C ALA A 332 -0.64 12.94 -13.73
N PRO A 333 -0.03 14.10 -14.05
CA PRO A 333 -0.35 14.83 -15.27
C PRO A 333 -0.02 14.03 -16.54
N VAL A 334 -0.80 14.25 -17.60
CA VAL A 334 -0.59 13.69 -18.93
C VAL A 334 0.04 14.71 -19.89
N LEU A 335 0.53 14.27 -21.06
CA LEU A 335 1.15 15.17 -22.03
C LEU A 335 0.09 16.02 -22.76
N ASP A 336 -1.00 15.40 -23.19
CA ASP A 336 -2.07 16.05 -23.93
C ASP A 336 -3.44 15.77 -23.28
N ASP A 337 -4.34 16.76 -23.30
CA ASP A 337 -5.71 16.59 -22.81
C ASP A 337 -6.44 15.50 -23.60
N GLY A 338 -7.15 14.64 -22.86
CA GLY A 338 -7.88 13.50 -23.42
C GLY A 338 -7.08 12.20 -23.49
N GLU A 339 -5.81 12.18 -23.11
CA GLU A 339 -5.07 10.94 -22.88
C GLU A 339 -5.67 10.16 -21.71
N THR A 340 -5.56 8.82 -21.76
CA THR A 340 -5.95 7.98 -20.62
C THR A 340 -5.04 8.24 -19.44
N ARG A 341 -5.61 8.72 -18.34
CA ARG A 341 -4.90 8.83 -17.07
C ARG A 341 -4.86 7.47 -16.37
N TYR A 342 -3.76 7.16 -15.72
CA TYR A 342 -3.62 5.93 -14.95
C TYR A 342 -3.41 6.22 -13.48
N VAL A 343 -3.91 5.31 -12.63
CA VAL A 343 -3.70 5.29 -11.19
C VAL A 343 -2.89 4.06 -10.85
N MET A 344 -1.65 4.25 -10.47
CA MET A 344 -0.84 3.15 -9.94
C MET A 344 -1.37 2.76 -8.56
N SER A 345 -1.39 1.47 -8.28
CA SER A 345 -1.80 0.95 -6.98
C SER A 345 -0.71 0.07 -6.38
N SER A 346 -0.45 0.30 -5.09
CA SER A 346 0.26 -0.67 -4.25
C SER A 346 -0.71 -1.78 -3.86
N VAL A 347 -0.25 -3.01 -3.89
CA VAL A 347 -1.08 -4.19 -3.61
C VAL A 347 -0.38 -5.04 -2.55
N GLU A 348 -0.91 -5.05 -1.33
CA GLU A 348 -0.51 -6.08 -0.37
C GLU A 348 -1.12 -7.42 -0.79
N GLN A 349 -0.50 -8.51 -0.38
CA GLN A 349 -0.76 -9.80 -1.01
C GLN A 349 -0.70 -10.95 -0.03
N PHE A 350 -1.32 -12.07 -0.44
CA PHE A 350 -1.33 -13.33 0.28
C PHE A 350 -0.68 -14.43 -0.56
N GLU A 351 0.13 -15.26 0.08
CA GLU A 351 0.78 -16.40 -0.54
C GLU A 351 0.57 -17.67 0.29
N ILE A 352 0.43 -18.78 -0.41
CA ILE A 352 0.49 -20.10 0.18
C ILE A 352 1.75 -20.79 -0.38
N PRO A 353 2.73 -21.14 0.46
CA PRO A 353 3.90 -21.89 0.00
C PRO A 353 3.52 -23.24 -0.60
N ALA A 354 4.17 -23.66 -1.69
CA ALA A 354 3.89 -24.92 -2.36
C ALA A 354 4.07 -26.17 -1.47
N ASN A 355 4.89 -26.05 -0.43
CA ASN A 355 5.15 -27.10 0.56
C ASN A 355 4.54 -26.79 1.94
N ALA A 356 3.48 -25.98 1.99
CA ALA A 356 2.67 -25.77 3.18
C ALA A 356 2.17 -27.12 3.73
N LYS A 357 2.13 -27.25 5.06
CA LYS A 357 1.73 -28.51 5.71
C LYS A 357 0.22 -28.67 5.75
N ASN A 358 -0.52 -27.58 5.69
CA ASN A 358 -1.97 -27.57 5.78
C ASN A 358 -2.60 -26.70 4.66
N PRO A 359 -2.37 -27.03 3.38
CA PRO A 359 -2.79 -26.20 2.25
C PRO A 359 -4.30 -25.99 2.16
N GLU A 360 -5.10 -27.02 2.47
CA GLU A 360 -6.57 -26.93 2.38
C GLU A 360 -7.13 -25.96 3.42
N LEU A 361 -6.59 -25.95 4.64
CA LEU A 361 -6.99 -24.99 5.67
C LEU A 361 -6.49 -23.58 5.32
N ALA A 362 -5.29 -23.45 4.73
CA ALA A 362 -4.76 -22.18 4.25
C ALA A 362 -5.63 -21.58 3.13
N LYS A 363 -6.08 -22.40 2.17
CA LYS A 363 -7.02 -21.99 1.12
C LYS A 363 -8.37 -21.57 1.68
N GLU A 364 -8.88 -22.30 2.67
CA GLU A 364 -10.14 -21.93 3.32
C GLU A 364 -10.01 -20.64 4.13
N PHE A 365 -8.86 -20.41 4.79
CA PHE A 365 -8.56 -19.15 5.44
C PHE A 365 -8.50 -18.01 4.41
N LEU A 366 -7.85 -18.23 3.27
CA LEU A 366 -7.84 -17.27 2.16
C LEU A 366 -9.26 -16.91 1.71
N ARG A 367 -10.14 -17.89 1.50
CA ARG A 367 -11.56 -17.65 1.13
C ARG A 367 -12.30 -16.86 2.21
N PHE A 368 -12.04 -17.17 3.48
CA PHE A 368 -12.64 -16.46 4.61
C PHE A 368 -12.26 -14.99 4.65
N LEU A 369 -11.00 -14.67 4.29
CA LEU A 369 -10.54 -13.29 4.22
C LEU A 369 -11.30 -12.46 3.17
N TYR A 370 -11.87 -13.08 2.13
CA TYR A 370 -12.66 -12.40 1.09
C TYR A 370 -14.15 -12.27 1.41
N THR A 371 -14.61 -12.66 2.60
CA THR A 371 -16.00 -12.43 3.02
C THR A 371 -16.28 -10.93 3.24
N GLU A 372 -17.53 -10.51 3.03
CA GLU A 372 -17.97 -9.13 3.27
C GLU A 372 -17.67 -8.68 4.72
N ASP A 373 -17.84 -9.60 5.68
CA ASP A 373 -17.55 -9.35 7.09
C ASP A 373 -16.05 -9.10 7.33
N SER A 374 -15.17 -9.85 6.66
CA SER A 374 -13.71 -9.65 6.72
C SER A 374 -13.29 -8.33 6.06
N VAL A 375 -13.88 -7.98 4.92
CA VAL A 375 -13.65 -6.70 4.22
C VAL A 375 -14.02 -5.51 5.12
N LYS A 376 -15.21 -5.55 5.75
CA LYS A 376 -15.64 -4.51 6.68
C LYS A 376 -14.78 -4.44 7.94
N LEU A 377 -14.36 -5.59 8.45
CA LEU A 377 -13.46 -5.65 9.60
C LEU A 377 -12.10 -5.01 9.30
N PHE A 378 -11.54 -5.24 8.09
CA PHE A 378 -10.31 -4.60 7.67
C PHE A 378 -10.46 -3.08 7.60
N ALA A 379 -11.55 -2.60 7.04
CA ALA A 379 -11.86 -1.18 7.02
C ALA A 379 -12.00 -0.60 8.45
N GLU A 380 -12.64 -1.32 9.36
CA GLU A 380 -12.87 -0.88 10.75
C GLU A 380 -11.58 -0.84 11.57
N LYS A 381 -10.71 -1.85 11.41
CA LYS A 381 -9.53 -2.03 12.26
C LYS A 381 -8.24 -1.45 11.67
N ALA A 382 -8.17 -1.38 10.36
CA ALA A 382 -6.96 -0.99 9.65
C ALA A 382 -7.16 0.23 8.73
N ASN A 383 -8.40 0.73 8.61
CA ASN A 383 -8.73 1.84 7.70
C ASN A 383 -8.32 1.55 6.23
N GLY A 384 -8.32 0.28 5.83
CA GLY A 384 -7.90 -0.21 4.52
C GLY A 384 -9.07 -0.67 3.65
N ILE A 385 -8.83 -0.81 2.36
CA ILE A 385 -9.83 -1.21 1.36
C ILE A 385 -9.30 -2.39 0.55
N TYR A 386 -10.05 -3.49 0.56
CA TYR A 386 -9.70 -4.70 -0.19
C TYR A 386 -9.65 -4.47 -1.71
N ALA A 387 -8.85 -5.27 -2.40
CA ALA A 387 -8.71 -5.25 -3.86
C ALA A 387 -9.93 -5.85 -4.59
N LEU A 388 -11.14 -5.47 -4.15
CA LEU A 388 -12.41 -5.96 -4.71
C LEU A 388 -13.20 -4.82 -5.35
N LYS A 389 -13.89 -5.12 -6.47
CA LYS A 389 -14.71 -4.15 -7.24
C LYS A 389 -15.74 -3.39 -6.40
N LYS A 390 -16.32 -4.05 -5.39
CA LYS A 390 -17.35 -3.46 -4.53
C LYS A 390 -16.86 -3.01 -3.17
N ALA A 391 -15.55 -3.20 -2.88
CA ALA A 391 -15.04 -2.90 -1.55
C ALA A 391 -15.28 -1.44 -1.14
N ASN A 392 -15.06 -0.48 -2.05
CA ASN A 392 -15.27 0.94 -1.77
C ASN A 392 -16.72 1.24 -1.35
N GLU A 393 -17.71 0.59 -1.99
CA GLU A 393 -19.13 0.73 -1.60
C GLU A 393 -19.40 0.10 -0.22
N MET A 394 -18.82 -1.07 0.06
CA MET A 394 -19.00 -1.81 1.30
C MET A 394 -18.47 -1.05 2.52
N VAL A 395 -17.36 -0.31 2.34
CA VAL A 395 -16.66 0.35 3.45
C VAL A 395 -17.03 1.83 3.63
N LYS A 396 -17.98 2.33 2.85
CA LYS A 396 -18.46 3.70 2.95
C LYS A 396 -18.98 3.99 4.35
N GLY A 397 -18.39 5.01 5.01
CA GLY A 397 -18.72 5.40 6.38
C GLY A 397 -18.15 4.47 7.45
N ILE A 398 -17.29 3.51 7.07
CA ILE A 398 -16.47 2.70 7.97
C ILE A 398 -15.03 3.24 7.98
N VAL A 399 -14.40 3.34 6.80
CA VAL A 399 -13.12 4.05 6.67
C VAL A 399 -13.28 5.55 6.90
N THR A 400 -12.21 6.25 7.19
CA THR A 400 -12.20 7.71 7.31
C THR A 400 -12.61 8.38 6.00
N ASP A 401 -13.15 9.58 6.09
CA ASP A 401 -13.51 10.38 4.92
C ASP A 401 -12.29 10.65 4.02
N GLY A 402 -11.10 10.79 4.60
CA GLY A 402 -9.87 11.01 3.84
C GLY A 402 -9.49 9.81 2.97
N VAL A 403 -9.44 8.60 3.54
CA VAL A 403 -9.19 7.36 2.77
C VAL A 403 -10.27 7.16 1.71
N TYR A 404 -11.55 7.34 2.09
CA TYR A 404 -12.66 7.20 1.15
C TYR A 404 -12.53 8.17 -0.03
N ASN A 405 -12.26 9.45 0.24
CA ASN A 405 -12.12 10.48 -0.78
C ASN A 405 -10.89 10.26 -1.67
N MET A 406 -9.78 9.78 -1.11
CA MET A 406 -8.59 9.46 -1.91
C MET A 406 -8.83 8.30 -2.89
N ASN A 407 -9.73 7.37 -2.56
CA ASN A 407 -10.12 6.31 -3.49
C ASN A 407 -10.98 6.80 -4.68
N ASP A 408 -11.55 8.01 -4.61
CA ASP A 408 -12.26 8.60 -5.74
C ASP A 408 -11.34 8.84 -6.96
N ILE A 409 -10.01 8.81 -6.79
CA ILE A 409 -9.03 8.89 -7.88
C ILE A 409 -9.28 7.83 -8.97
N TYR A 410 -9.85 6.68 -8.65
CA TYR A 410 -10.22 5.66 -9.65
C TYR A 410 -11.38 6.09 -10.57
N GLN A 411 -12.04 7.21 -10.28
CA GLN A 411 -12.99 7.83 -11.21
C GLN A 411 -12.28 8.80 -12.17
N GLU A 412 -11.09 9.28 -11.81
CA GLU A 412 -10.27 10.15 -12.65
C GLU A 412 -9.36 9.37 -13.58
N GLY A 413 -8.89 8.18 -13.15
CA GLY A 413 -7.91 7.40 -13.89
C GLY A 413 -8.16 5.90 -13.85
N THR A 414 -7.62 5.23 -14.84
CA THR A 414 -7.70 3.77 -14.98
C THR A 414 -6.71 3.10 -14.03
N PHE A 415 -7.18 2.08 -13.32
CA PHE A 415 -6.33 1.24 -12.46
C PHE A 415 -5.14 0.68 -13.24
N MET A 416 -3.95 0.73 -12.64
CA MET A 416 -2.78 0.01 -13.10
C MET A 416 -1.94 -0.47 -11.93
N VAL A 417 -1.23 -1.56 -12.14
CA VAL A 417 -0.14 -2.01 -11.29
C VAL A 417 1.15 -2.01 -12.12
N PHE A 418 2.25 -1.69 -11.49
CA PHE A 418 3.58 -1.81 -12.09
C PHE A 418 4.46 -2.65 -11.16
N GLY A 419 5.25 -3.51 -11.75
CA GLY A 419 6.26 -4.31 -11.05
C GLY A 419 7.27 -4.80 -12.07
N TRP A 420 8.52 -4.90 -11.65
CA TRP A 420 9.58 -5.42 -12.48
C TRP A 420 9.47 -6.94 -12.62
N ASP A 421 9.70 -7.46 -13.79
CA ASP A 421 9.86 -8.89 -14.00
C ASP A 421 11.11 -9.41 -13.25
N ALA A 422 11.15 -10.72 -13.02
CA ALA A 422 12.31 -11.35 -12.42
C ALA A 422 13.56 -11.10 -13.26
N MET A 423 14.58 -10.51 -12.63
CA MET A 423 15.85 -10.24 -13.30
C MET A 423 16.65 -11.54 -13.52
N PRO A 424 17.39 -11.69 -14.63
CA PRO A 424 18.26 -12.85 -14.83
C PRO A 424 19.28 -13.02 -13.70
N ASP A 425 19.56 -14.25 -13.29
CA ASP A 425 20.50 -14.57 -12.19
C ASP A 425 21.90 -14.08 -12.42
N THR A 426 22.29 -13.93 -13.69
CA THR A 426 23.60 -13.47 -14.14
C THR A 426 23.71 -11.96 -14.13
N SER A 427 22.61 -11.22 -14.04
CA SER A 427 22.62 -9.76 -13.97
C SER A 427 23.10 -9.27 -12.60
N LYS A 428 23.89 -8.19 -12.62
CA LYS A 428 24.34 -7.46 -11.43
C LYS A 428 23.77 -6.06 -11.36
N VAL A 429 22.89 -5.72 -12.29
CA VAL A 429 22.26 -4.40 -12.34
C VAL A 429 21.34 -4.22 -11.14
N VAL A 430 21.42 -3.08 -10.49
CA VAL A 430 20.47 -2.60 -9.49
C VAL A 430 19.62 -1.54 -10.18
N ILE A 431 18.46 -1.92 -10.69
CA ILE A 431 17.64 -1.04 -11.53
C ILE A 431 17.27 0.28 -10.84
N ALA A 432 17.09 0.27 -9.53
CA ALA A 432 16.81 1.47 -8.75
C ALA A 432 17.91 2.53 -8.87
N ASP A 433 19.18 2.12 -9.09
CA ASP A 433 20.30 3.04 -9.27
C ASP A 433 20.20 3.88 -10.55
N SER A 434 19.49 3.38 -11.56
CA SER A 434 19.26 4.11 -12.82
C SER A 434 17.91 4.83 -12.82
N VAL A 435 16.90 4.34 -12.08
CA VAL A 435 15.54 4.91 -12.13
C VAL A 435 15.36 5.99 -11.08
N PHE A 436 15.51 5.68 -9.79
CA PHE A 436 15.12 6.60 -8.72
C PHE A 436 16.28 7.11 -7.88
N ASN A 437 17.37 6.34 -7.68
CA ASN A 437 18.51 6.79 -6.86
C ASN A 437 19.24 8.00 -7.45
N VAL A 438 19.04 8.30 -8.72
CA VAL A 438 19.54 9.50 -9.43
C VAL A 438 18.61 10.71 -9.33
N ALA A 439 17.44 10.57 -8.69
CA ALA A 439 16.44 11.64 -8.67
C ALA A 439 16.97 12.94 -8.05
N SER A 440 17.85 12.88 -7.05
CA SER A 440 18.49 14.06 -6.48
C SER A 440 19.34 14.81 -7.50
N ASP A 441 20.08 14.11 -8.35
CA ASP A 441 20.93 14.70 -9.38
C ASP A 441 20.07 15.36 -10.48
N VAL A 442 18.95 14.71 -10.86
CA VAL A 442 17.98 15.27 -11.79
C VAL A 442 17.33 16.53 -11.22
N MET A 443 16.84 16.47 -9.97
CA MET A 443 16.14 17.59 -9.33
C MET A 443 17.06 18.77 -9.00
N ASN A 444 18.35 18.54 -8.82
CA ASN A 444 19.35 19.60 -8.64
C ASN A 444 19.89 20.14 -9.97
N GLY A 445 19.54 19.53 -11.12
CA GLY A 445 20.02 19.91 -12.44
C GLY A 445 21.44 19.41 -12.76
N ASP A 446 21.98 18.49 -11.98
CA ASP A 446 23.27 17.84 -12.20
C ASP A 446 23.20 16.74 -13.28
N MET A 447 21.99 16.21 -13.53
CA MET A 447 21.67 15.24 -14.56
C MET A 447 20.51 15.73 -15.43
N THR A 448 20.66 15.63 -16.78
CA THR A 448 19.57 16.00 -17.70
C THR A 448 18.53 14.88 -17.82
N ALA A 449 17.34 15.21 -18.33
CA ALA A 449 16.29 14.23 -18.60
C ALA A 449 16.74 13.15 -19.59
N GLU A 450 17.51 13.54 -20.63
CA GLU A 450 18.08 12.62 -21.60
C GLU A 450 19.07 11.64 -20.94
N GLN A 451 19.94 12.17 -20.07
CA GLN A 451 20.92 11.32 -19.34
C GLN A 451 20.21 10.35 -18.39
N TRP A 452 19.12 10.78 -17.75
CA TRP A 452 18.32 9.92 -16.89
C TRP A 452 17.68 8.79 -17.69
N ARG A 453 16.90 9.12 -18.74
CA ARG A 453 16.28 8.15 -19.63
C ARG A 453 17.31 7.18 -20.23
N ASP A 454 18.43 7.70 -20.79
CA ASP A 454 19.47 6.91 -21.44
C ASP A 454 20.20 6.00 -20.43
N GLY A 455 20.32 6.42 -19.17
CA GLY A 455 20.85 5.59 -18.08
C GLY A 455 19.97 4.37 -17.79
N ILE A 456 18.64 4.53 -17.83
CA ILE A 456 17.70 3.41 -17.67
C ILE A 456 17.79 2.47 -18.88
N GLU A 457 17.81 2.99 -20.10
CA GLU A 457 17.96 2.20 -21.31
C GLU A 457 19.28 1.41 -21.33
N ALA A 458 20.39 2.02 -20.89
CA ALA A 458 21.67 1.32 -20.77
C ALA A 458 21.61 0.17 -19.73
N ALA A 459 20.89 0.35 -18.65
CA ALA A 459 20.64 -0.73 -17.68
C ALA A 459 19.81 -1.86 -18.30
N PHE A 460 18.81 -1.56 -19.13
CA PHE A 460 18.03 -2.57 -19.85
C PHE A 460 18.89 -3.34 -20.85
N GLU A 461 19.79 -2.66 -21.58
CA GLU A 461 20.75 -3.31 -22.47
C GLU A 461 21.68 -4.28 -21.72
N GLU A 462 22.19 -3.88 -20.55
CA GLU A 462 23.04 -4.73 -19.70
C GLU A 462 22.29 -5.96 -19.19
N ILE A 463 21.03 -5.78 -18.73
CA ILE A 463 20.16 -6.88 -18.27
C ILE A 463 19.88 -7.83 -19.44
N ALA A 464 19.54 -7.31 -20.64
CA ALA A 464 19.28 -8.12 -21.82
C ALA A 464 20.51 -8.92 -22.25
N ALA A 465 21.71 -8.34 -22.17
CA ALA A 465 22.95 -9.00 -22.47
C ALA A 465 23.35 -10.09 -21.46
N SER A 466 22.74 -10.09 -20.27
CA SER A 466 22.97 -11.08 -19.21
C SER A 466 22.05 -12.31 -19.32
N LYS A 467 21.07 -12.31 -20.22
CA LYS A 467 20.20 -13.44 -20.53
C LYS A 467 20.96 -14.45 -21.38
#